data_d7c5d18ea29f622e610cfc1b065f55f9
#
_entry.id   d7c5d18ea29f622e610cfc1b065f55f9
#
_cell.length_a   1.000
_cell.length_b   1.000
_cell.length_c   1.000
_cell.angle_alpha   90.00
_cell.angle_beta   90.00
_cell.angle_gamma   90.00
#
_symmetry.space_group_name_H-M   'P 1'
#
loop_
_entity.id
_entity.type
_entity.pdbx_description
1 polymer ?
#
loop_
_entity_poly.entity_id
_entity_poly.type
_entity_poly.pdbx_seq_one_letter_code
_entity_poly.pdbx_strand_id
1 'polypeptide(L)'
;EMTENQFRVGLVRVERAVKERLSLAESENLMPQDLINAKPVSAAIKEFFGSSQLSQFMDQNNPLSEITHKRRVSALGPGGLTRERAGFEVRDVHPTHYGRVCPIETPEGPNIGLINSLAVYARANDYGFLESPYRKVVNGQVNDDFEYLSAIEESLCVIAQADSAVSDIGCWLAI
;
A
#
# COMPACT_ATOMS: atom_id res chain seq x y z
N GLU A 1 -5.02 -1.37 5.87
CA GLU A 1 -5.98 -0.86 4.87
C GLU A 1 -6.89 -1.98 4.34
N MET A 2 -6.35 -3.03 3.70
CA MET A 2 -7.16 -4.14 3.19
C MET A 2 -7.90 -4.90 4.29
N THR A 3 -7.24 -5.20 5.41
CA THR A 3 -7.85 -5.83 6.59
C THR A 3 -8.90 -4.91 7.22
N GLU A 4 -8.65 -3.61 7.26
CA GLU A 4 -9.62 -2.60 7.71
C GLU A 4 -10.89 -2.64 6.86
N ASN A 5 -10.77 -2.71 5.55
CA ASN A 5 -11.91 -2.81 4.65
C ASN A 5 -12.75 -4.08 4.94
N GLN A 6 -12.11 -5.21 5.18
CA GLN A 6 -12.82 -6.44 5.54
C GLN A 6 -13.47 -6.37 6.94
N PHE A 7 -12.80 -5.71 7.88
CA PHE A 7 -13.40 -5.44 9.19
C PHE A 7 -14.64 -4.57 9.05
N ARG A 8 -14.60 -3.53 8.23
CA ARG A 8 -15.75 -2.66 7.92
C ARG A 8 -16.90 -3.44 7.30
N VAL A 9 -16.64 -4.33 6.36
CA VAL A 9 -17.65 -5.24 5.78
C VAL A 9 -18.28 -6.12 6.86
N GLY A 10 -17.47 -6.66 7.77
CA GLY A 10 -17.95 -7.43 8.93
C GLY A 10 -18.88 -6.62 9.83
N LEU A 11 -18.53 -5.36 10.13
CA LEU A 11 -19.37 -4.46 10.93
C LEU A 11 -20.71 -4.14 10.27
N VAL A 12 -20.73 -3.90 8.94
CA VAL A 12 -21.98 -3.68 8.20
C VAL A 12 -22.89 -4.91 8.28
N ARG A 13 -22.33 -6.12 8.23
CA ARG A 13 -23.10 -7.35 8.40
C ARG A 13 -23.68 -7.47 9.83
N VAL A 14 -22.92 -7.07 10.84
CA VAL A 14 -23.41 -7.01 12.24
C VAL A 14 -24.52 -5.97 12.38
N GLU A 15 -24.34 -4.76 11.85
CA GLU A 15 -25.34 -3.70 11.88
C GLU A 15 -26.67 -4.17 11.27
N ARG A 16 -26.62 -4.81 10.10
CA ARG A 16 -27.83 -5.36 9.44
C ARG A 16 -28.53 -6.39 10.32
N ALA A 17 -27.77 -7.34 10.89
CA ALA A 17 -28.32 -8.37 11.76
C ALA A 17 -28.95 -7.80 13.03
N VAL A 18 -28.35 -6.75 13.61
CA VAL A 18 -28.90 -6.05 14.79
C VAL A 18 -30.20 -5.34 14.42
N LYS A 19 -30.26 -4.64 13.28
CA LYS A 19 -31.49 -3.97 12.82
C LYS A 19 -32.62 -4.97 12.59
N GLU A 20 -32.34 -6.12 11.98
CA GLU A 20 -33.33 -7.19 11.77
C GLU A 20 -33.84 -7.74 13.10
N ARG A 21 -32.95 -8.00 14.07
CA ARG A 21 -33.34 -8.48 15.39
C ARG A 21 -34.18 -7.46 16.17
N LEU A 22 -33.81 -6.16 16.10
CA LEU A 22 -34.57 -5.10 16.76
C LEU A 22 -35.98 -4.96 16.16
N SER A 23 -36.14 -5.16 14.85
CA SER A 23 -37.45 -5.09 14.20
C SER A 23 -38.38 -6.27 14.55
N LEU A 24 -37.80 -7.42 14.92
CA LEU A 24 -38.54 -8.63 15.28
C LEU A 24 -38.75 -8.77 16.82
N ALA A 25 -38.09 -7.92 17.58
CA ALA A 25 -38.12 -8.03 19.05
C ALA A 25 -39.37 -7.34 19.64
N GLU A 26 -40.21 -8.13 20.26
CA GLU A 26 -41.42 -7.67 20.99
C GLU A 26 -41.14 -7.37 22.50
N SER A 27 -39.89 -7.57 22.97
CA SER A 27 -39.59 -7.47 24.40
C SER A 27 -38.87 -6.20 24.78
N GLU A 28 -39.37 -5.52 25.81
CA GLU A 28 -38.81 -4.30 26.40
C GLU A 28 -37.47 -4.52 27.15
N ASN A 29 -37.00 -5.77 27.32
CA ASN A 29 -35.84 -6.13 28.14
C ASN A 29 -34.64 -6.69 27.37
N LEU A 30 -34.40 -6.23 26.15
CA LEU A 30 -33.23 -6.64 25.35
C LEU A 30 -31.97 -5.92 25.81
N MET A 31 -30.95 -6.69 26.16
CA MET A 31 -29.63 -6.18 26.44
C MET A 31 -28.80 -6.09 25.14
N PRO A 32 -27.90 -5.10 24.97
CA PRO A 32 -27.05 -4.99 23.80
C PRO A 32 -26.22 -6.25 23.48
N GLN A 33 -25.86 -7.00 24.52
CA GLN A 33 -25.12 -8.27 24.42
C GLN A 33 -25.90 -9.37 23.69
N ASP A 34 -27.22 -9.35 23.81
CA ASP A 34 -28.11 -10.34 23.16
C ASP A 34 -28.27 -10.06 21.66
N LEU A 35 -28.07 -8.81 21.26
CA LEU A 35 -28.22 -8.34 19.88
C LEU A 35 -26.93 -8.46 19.07
N ILE A 36 -25.79 -8.23 19.71
CA ILE A 36 -24.49 -8.15 19.04
C ILE A 36 -23.86 -9.54 18.92
N ASN A 37 -23.48 -9.91 17.71
CA ASN A 37 -22.76 -11.14 17.40
C ASN A 37 -21.45 -10.81 16.66
N ALA A 38 -20.32 -11.24 17.18
CA ALA A 38 -19.00 -11.02 16.57
C ALA A 38 -18.68 -12.00 15.43
N LYS A 39 -19.47 -13.06 15.23
CA LYS A 39 -19.21 -14.08 14.19
C LYS A 39 -19.10 -13.51 12.77
N PRO A 40 -19.93 -12.56 12.32
CA PRO A 40 -19.81 -11.99 10.98
C PRO A 40 -18.49 -11.27 10.73
N VAL A 41 -17.94 -10.59 11.74
CA VAL A 41 -16.62 -9.93 11.67
C VAL A 41 -15.51 -10.98 11.57
N SER A 42 -15.53 -11.97 12.45
CA SER A 42 -14.56 -13.07 12.42
C SER A 42 -14.61 -13.85 11.10
N ALA A 43 -15.80 -14.07 10.55
CA ALA A 43 -15.97 -14.74 9.26
C ALA A 43 -15.37 -13.91 8.10
N ALA A 44 -15.64 -12.60 8.06
CA ALA A 44 -15.10 -11.72 7.02
C ALA A 44 -13.56 -11.67 7.04
N ILE A 45 -12.97 -11.60 8.24
CA ILE A 45 -11.50 -11.60 8.38
C ILE A 45 -10.91 -12.96 7.99
N LYS A 46 -11.50 -14.07 8.41
CA LYS A 46 -11.06 -15.42 8.02
C LYS A 46 -11.16 -15.65 6.52
N GLU A 47 -12.25 -15.19 5.90
CA GLU A 47 -12.44 -15.25 4.44
C GLU A 47 -11.33 -14.49 3.70
N PHE A 48 -10.99 -13.29 4.16
CA PHE A 48 -9.90 -12.50 3.57
C PHE A 48 -8.56 -13.23 3.65
N PHE A 49 -8.14 -13.66 4.83
CA PHE A 49 -6.85 -14.34 4.98
C PHE A 49 -6.79 -15.72 4.33
N GLY A 50 -7.92 -16.40 4.14
CA GLY A 50 -7.99 -17.73 3.54
C GLY A 50 -8.14 -17.75 2.03
N SER A 51 -8.71 -16.72 1.42
CA SER A 51 -9.08 -16.72 -0.01
C SER A 51 -8.58 -15.52 -0.81
N SER A 52 -8.04 -14.49 -0.18
CA SER A 52 -7.53 -13.33 -0.91
C SER A 52 -6.24 -13.67 -1.67
N GLN A 53 -6.15 -13.21 -2.93
CA GLN A 53 -4.95 -13.34 -3.76
C GLN A 53 -3.73 -12.64 -3.15
N LEU A 54 -3.94 -11.60 -2.33
CA LEU A 54 -2.89 -10.82 -1.70
C LEU A 54 -2.47 -11.36 -0.33
N SER A 55 -3.25 -12.28 0.24
CA SER A 55 -2.86 -13.05 1.42
C SER A 55 -2.14 -14.31 0.95
N GLN A 56 -0.84 -14.35 1.18
CA GLN A 56 0.06 -15.39 0.66
C GLN A 56 0.85 -16.04 1.78
N PHE A 57 1.35 -17.26 1.53
CA PHE A 57 2.37 -17.85 2.38
C PHE A 57 3.62 -16.97 2.37
N MET A 58 4.14 -16.69 3.57
CA MET A 58 5.34 -15.87 3.72
C MET A 58 6.60 -16.68 3.31
N ASP A 59 7.46 -16.07 2.50
CA ASP A 59 8.78 -16.59 2.21
C ASP A 59 9.65 -16.51 3.48
N GLN A 60 9.96 -17.64 4.08
CA GLN A 60 10.69 -17.75 5.36
C GLN A 60 12.05 -18.43 5.21
N ASN A 61 12.79 -18.20 4.14
CA ASN A 61 14.12 -18.79 3.94
C ASN A 61 15.17 -18.13 4.85
N ASN A 62 15.07 -16.81 5.00
CA ASN A 62 15.93 -16.00 5.88
C ASN A 62 15.19 -14.71 6.26
N PRO A 63 15.68 -13.92 7.25
CA PRO A 63 15.02 -12.68 7.65
C PRO A 63 14.85 -11.67 6.52
N LEU A 64 15.78 -11.58 5.59
CA LEU A 64 15.70 -10.66 4.44
C LEU A 64 14.57 -11.04 3.48
N SER A 65 14.38 -12.34 3.21
CA SER A 65 13.28 -12.79 2.35
C SER A 65 11.90 -12.46 2.93
N GLU A 66 11.76 -12.52 4.24
CA GLU A 66 10.52 -12.11 4.94
C GLU A 66 10.24 -10.63 4.76
N ILE A 67 11.25 -9.78 4.95
CA ILE A 67 11.10 -8.32 4.78
C ILE A 67 10.79 -7.99 3.32
N THR A 68 11.49 -8.57 2.37
CA THR A 68 11.25 -8.36 0.94
C THR A 68 9.83 -8.76 0.54
N HIS A 69 9.34 -9.89 1.05
CA HIS A 69 7.97 -10.32 0.79
C HIS A 69 6.93 -9.34 1.37
N LYS A 70 7.15 -8.82 2.58
CA LYS A 70 6.25 -7.85 3.23
C LYS A 70 6.23 -6.48 2.54
N ARG A 71 7.31 -6.11 1.85
CA ARG A 71 7.45 -4.86 1.10
C ARG A 71 7.12 -4.98 -0.39
N ARG A 72 6.52 -6.08 -0.80
CA ARG A 72 6.11 -6.33 -2.18
C ARG A 72 4.90 -5.48 -2.56
N VAL A 73 4.94 -4.90 -3.76
CA VAL A 73 3.85 -4.12 -4.36
C VAL A 73 3.32 -4.87 -5.57
N SER A 74 2.05 -5.18 -5.59
CA SER A 74 1.40 -5.92 -6.68
C SER A 74 0.36 -5.06 -7.39
N ALA A 75 0.37 -5.07 -8.70
CA ALA A 75 -0.70 -4.48 -9.53
C ALA A 75 -1.91 -5.40 -9.68
N LEU A 76 -1.81 -6.64 -9.19
CA LEU A 76 -2.85 -7.67 -9.27
C LEU A 76 -3.77 -7.60 -8.04
N GLY A 77 -4.91 -8.25 -8.13
CA GLY A 77 -5.83 -8.41 -7.00
C GLY A 77 -7.12 -7.60 -7.15
N PRO A 78 -7.93 -7.50 -6.09
CA PRO A 78 -9.20 -6.77 -6.12
C PRO A 78 -8.99 -5.28 -6.43
N GLY A 79 -9.66 -4.80 -7.48
CA GLY A 79 -9.51 -3.42 -7.96
C GLY A 79 -8.27 -3.16 -8.82
N GLY A 80 -7.41 -4.18 -9.01
CA GLY A 80 -6.21 -4.10 -9.83
C GLY A 80 -6.39 -4.70 -11.24
N LEU A 81 -5.26 -4.99 -11.86
CA LEU A 81 -5.19 -5.57 -13.20
C LEU A 81 -5.27 -7.10 -13.17
N THR A 82 -5.68 -7.68 -14.30
CA THR A 82 -5.50 -9.11 -14.58
C THR A 82 -4.29 -9.30 -15.49
N ARG A 83 -3.61 -10.44 -15.38
CA ARG A 83 -2.41 -10.73 -16.19
C ARG A 83 -2.65 -10.58 -17.67
N GLU A 84 -3.79 -11.02 -18.14
CA GLU A 84 -4.20 -11.04 -19.56
C GLU A 84 -4.47 -9.64 -20.10
N ARG A 85 -4.89 -8.71 -19.24
CA ARG A 85 -5.19 -7.32 -19.59
C ARG A 85 -4.02 -6.37 -19.41
N ALA A 86 -2.94 -6.82 -18.81
CA ALA A 86 -1.75 -6.03 -18.57
C ALA A 86 -0.90 -5.94 -19.84
N GLY A 87 -0.95 -4.83 -20.51
CA GLY A 87 -0.07 -4.51 -21.64
C GLY A 87 1.36 -4.14 -21.21
N PHE A 88 2.22 -3.82 -22.18
CA PHE A 88 3.60 -3.42 -21.91
C PHE A 88 3.69 -2.11 -21.10
N GLU A 89 2.80 -1.17 -21.34
CA GLU A 89 2.81 0.15 -20.68
C GLU A 89 2.78 0.08 -19.16
N VAL A 90 1.99 -0.86 -18.60
CA VAL A 90 1.87 -1.04 -17.15
C VAL A 90 2.99 -1.88 -16.54
N ARG A 91 3.80 -2.53 -17.37
CA ARG A 91 4.93 -3.37 -16.96
C ARG A 91 6.26 -2.64 -17.05
N ASP A 92 6.32 -1.55 -17.78
CA ASP A 92 7.52 -0.75 -17.97
C ASP A 92 7.88 0.06 -16.72
N VAL A 93 9.15 0.40 -16.62
CA VAL A 93 9.64 1.32 -15.59
C VAL A 93 9.30 2.74 -15.98
N HIS A 94 8.61 3.45 -15.10
CA HIS A 94 8.25 4.84 -15.30
C HIS A 94 9.18 5.77 -14.48
N PRO A 95 9.49 6.99 -14.94
CA PRO A 95 10.32 7.94 -14.18
C PRO A 95 9.83 8.21 -12.74
N THR A 96 8.52 8.16 -12.51
CA THR A 96 7.92 8.31 -11.17
C THR A 96 8.25 7.17 -10.20
N HIS A 97 8.83 6.07 -10.69
CA HIS A 97 9.31 4.96 -9.85
C HIS A 97 10.59 5.32 -9.08
N TYR A 98 11.29 6.36 -9.50
CA TYR A 98 12.53 6.78 -8.84
C TYR A 98 12.33 7.03 -7.34
N GLY A 99 13.14 6.38 -6.51
CA GLY A 99 13.05 6.43 -5.06
C GLY A 99 11.81 5.76 -4.43
N ARG A 100 10.87 5.21 -5.23
CA ARG A 100 9.62 4.60 -4.77
C ARG A 100 9.54 3.11 -5.02
N VAL A 101 9.86 2.69 -6.23
CA VAL A 101 9.77 1.28 -6.66
C VAL A 101 11.11 0.86 -7.24
N CYS A 102 11.63 -0.29 -6.84
CA CYS A 102 12.85 -0.84 -7.38
C CYS A 102 12.67 -1.15 -8.89
N PRO A 103 13.53 -0.63 -9.77
CA PRO A 103 13.37 -0.82 -11.22
C PRO A 103 13.79 -2.21 -11.70
N ILE A 104 14.48 -2.99 -10.88
CA ILE A 104 15.06 -4.28 -11.30
C ILE A 104 14.45 -5.48 -10.58
N GLU A 105 13.89 -5.32 -9.40
CA GLU A 105 13.33 -6.43 -8.62
C GLU A 105 11.90 -6.73 -9.07
N THR A 106 11.77 -7.66 -10.01
CA THR A 106 10.50 -8.16 -10.53
C THR A 106 10.64 -9.61 -10.93
N PRO A 107 9.60 -10.46 -10.83
CA PRO A 107 9.68 -11.84 -11.28
C PRO A 107 9.83 -11.94 -12.80
N GLU A 108 10.37 -13.08 -13.24
CA GLU A 108 10.35 -13.47 -14.65
C GLU A 108 9.01 -14.10 -15.03
N GLY A 109 8.63 -13.98 -16.29
CA GLY A 109 7.44 -14.61 -16.84
C GLY A 109 6.17 -13.74 -16.82
N PRO A 110 4.97 -14.33 -16.64
CA PRO A 110 3.69 -13.63 -16.82
C PRO A 110 3.46 -12.45 -15.88
N ASN A 111 4.16 -12.41 -14.75
CA ASN A 111 4.03 -11.37 -13.72
C ASN A 111 5.10 -10.29 -13.82
N ILE A 112 5.92 -10.29 -14.85
CA ILE A 112 6.97 -9.28 -15.02
C ILE A 112 6.37 -7.87 -15.02
N GLY A 113 6.94 -6.96 -14.24
CA GLY A 113 6.47 -5.58 -14.11
C GLY A 113 5.16 -5.40 -13.33
N LEU A 114 4.44 -6.47 -13.00
CA LEU A 114 3.20 -6.42 -12.22
C LEU A 114 3.41 -6.63 -10.72
N ILE A 115 4.50 -7.29 -10.37
CA ILE A 115 4.91 -7.51 -8.98
C ILE A 115 6.28 -6.85 -8.82
N ASN A 116 6.36 -5.86 -7.96
CA ASN A 116 7.55 -5.06 -7.72
C ASN A 116 7.87 -5.00 -6.23
N SER A 117 9.01 -4.45 -5.89
CA SER A 117 9.41 -4.20 -4.51
C SER A 117 9.48 -2.71 -4.24
N LEU A 118 9.03 -2.33 -3.05
CA LEU A 118 9.11 -0.96 -2.57
C LEU A 118 10.58 -0.58 -2.32
N ALA A 119 10.98 0.61 -2.74
CA ALA A 119 12.32 1.13 -2.45
C ALA A 119 12.54 1.26 -0.93
N VAL A 120 13.80 1.23 -0.50
CA VAL A 120 14.16 1.09 0.92
C VAL A 120 13.53 2.18 1.79
N TYR A 121 13.62 3.43 1.37
CA TYR A 121 13.11 4.58 2.12
C TYR A 121 11.70 5.03 1.71
N ALA A 122 11.12 4.39 0.70
CA ALA A 122 9.76 4.71 0.25
C ALA A 122 8.71 4.27 1.28
N ARG A 123 7.67 5.06 1.38
CA ARG A 123 6.48 4.78 2.19
C ARG A 123 5.20 5.14 1.43
N ALA A 124 4.07 4.61 1.88
CA ALA A 124 2.76 5.06 1.43
C ALA A 124 2.24 6.16 2.36
N ASN A 125 1.65 7.21 1.79
CA ASN A 125 0.96 8.26 2.55
C ASN A 125 -0.47 7.82 2.93
N ASP A 126 -1.19 8.68 3.65
CA ASP A 126 -2.56 8.41 4.11
C ASP A 126 -3.57 8.24 2.96
N TYR A 127 -3.25 8.72 1.77
CA TYR A 127 -4.05 8.59 0.55
C TYR A 127 -3.67 7.36 -0.30
N GLY A 128 -2.63 6.61 0.10
CA GLY A 128 -2.13 5.44 -0.62
C GLY A 128 -1.11 5.74 -1.72
N PHE A 129 -0.66 6.98 -1.88
CA PHE A 129 0.42 7.31 -2.83
C PHE A 129 1.78 6.99 -2.22
N LEU A 130 2.71 6.56 -3.08
CA LEU A 130 4.09 6.33 -2.68
C LEU A 130 4.86 7.64 -2.61
N GLU A 131 5.60 7.82 -1.53
CA GLU A 131 6.45 8.97 -1.25
C GLU A 131 7.89 8.52 -1.06
N SER A 132 8.81 9.39 -1.42
CA SER A 132 10.24 9.23 -1.23
C SER A 132 10.82 10.41 -0.46
N PRO A 133 11.80 10.21 0.41
CA PRO A 133 12.43 11.29 1.14
C PRO A 133 13.45 12.06 0.27
N TYR A 134 13.43 13.37 0.39
CA TYR A 134 14.36 14.29 -0.28
C TYR A 134 14.86 15.32 0.69
N ARG A 135 16.14 15.71 0.53
CA ARG A 135 16.75 16.82 1.27
C ARG A 135 16.65 18.10 0.46
N LYS A 136 16.29 19.18 1.12
CA LYS A 136 16.23 20.49 0.51
C LYS A 136 17.62 21.09 0.36
N VAL A 137 17.90 21.62 -0.81
CA VAL A 137 19.13 22.33 -1.12
C VAL A 137 18.85 23.82 -1.16
N VAL A 138 19.58 24.60 -0.36
CA VAL A 138 19.46 26.05 -0.31
C VAL A 138 20.85 26.65 -0.48
N ASN A 139 21.01 27.55 -1.46
CA ASN A 139 22.29 28.19 -1.77
C ASN A 139 23.46 27.20 -1.94
N GLY A 140 23.22 26.10 -2.66
CA GLY A 140 24.22 25.08 -2.89
C GLY A 140 24.59 24.21 -1.69
N GLN A 141 23.92 24.37 -0.57
CA GLN A 141 24.11 23.55 0.63
C GLN A 141 22.90 22.66 0.88
N VAL A 142 23.19 21.39 1.17
CA VAL A 142 22.17 20.40 1.52
C VAL A 142 21.79 20.59 2.99
N ASN A 143 20.49 20.75 3.24
CA ASN A 143 19.94 20.76 4.59
C ASN A 143 19.88 19.35 5.16
N ASP A 144 19.98 19.22 6.48
CA ASP A 144 19.78 17.94 7.18
C ASP A 144 18.30 17.56 7.28
N ASP A 145 17.41 18.52 7.11
CA ASP A 145 15.96 18.28 7.08
C ASP A 145 15.56 17.58 5.78
N PHE A 146 14.70 16.60 5.90
CA PHE A 146 14.15 15.89 4.75
C PHE A 146 12.63 15.94 4.74
N GLU A 147 12.07 16.00 3.56
CA GLU A 147 10.62 15.94 3.32
C GLU A 147 10.29 14.74 2.43
N TYR A 148 9.13 14.14 2.67
CA TYR A 148 8.61 13.10 1.81
C TYR A 148 7.78 13.73 0.71
N LEU A 149 8.15 13.47 -0.54
CA LEU A 149 7.45 14.00 -1.71
C LEU A 149 6.78 12.86 -2.48
N SER A 150 5.52 13.08 -2.83
CA SER A 150 4.82 12.25 -3.82
C SER A 150 5.34 12.55 -5.24
N ALA A 151 5.02 11.68 -6.21
CA ALA A 151 5.42 11.91 -7.59
C ALA A 151 4.85 13.20 -8.19
N ILE A 152 3.69 13.63 -7.72
CA ILE A 152 3.03 14.88 -8.16
C ILE A 152 3.80 16.09 -7.64
N GLU A 153 4.12 16.11 -6.36
CA GLU A 153 4.90 17.18 -5.72
C GLU A 153 6.32 17.25 -6.29
N GLU A 154 6.95 16.09 -6.48
CA GLU A 154 8.26 15.98 -7.12
C GLU A 154 8.30 16.59 -8.52
N SER A 155 7.24 16.42 -9.30
CA SER A 155 7.16 16.96 -10.67
C SER A 155 7.21 18.49 -10.74
N LEU A 156 6.92 19.17 -9.63
CA LEU A 156 6.97 20.63 -9.49
C LEU A 156 8.34 21.13 -9.06
N CYS A 157 9.27 20.22 -8.74
CA CYS A 157 10.58 20.54 -8.17
C CYS A 157 11.71 20.14 -9.13
N VAL A 158 12.85 20.79 -8.97
CA VAL A 158 14.09 20.33 -9.61
C VAL A 158 14.73 19.30 -8.68
N ILE A 159 14.89 18.08 -9.17
CA ILE A 159 15.43 16.95 -8.40
C ILE A 159 16.85 16.64 -8.90
N ALA A 160 17.78 16.50 -7.97
CA ALA A 160 19.12 16.01 -8.22
C ALA A 160 19.29 14.59 -7.67
N GLN A 161 20.14 13.80 -8.31
CA GLN A 161 20.51 12.48 -7.78
C GLN A 161 21.42 12.65 -6.55
N ALA A 162 21.47 11.63 -5.70
CA ALA A 162 22.21 11.66 -4.43
C ALA A 162 23.71 11.96 -4.59
N ASP A 163 24.30 11.59 -5.71
CA ASP A 163 25.72 11.79 -6.06
C ASP A 163 26.01 13.03 -6.92
N SER A 164 24.98 13.81 -7.23
CA SER A 164 25.11 14.99 -8.09
C SER A 164 25.87 16.12 -7.37
N ALA A 165 26.73 16.82 -8.12
CA ALA A 165 27.31 18.08 -7.64
C ALA A 165 26.20 19.13 -7.54
N VAL A 166 26.01 19.64 -6.34
CA VAL A 166 24.97 20.63 -6.05
C VAL A 166 25.49 22.02 -6.35
N SER A 167 24.80 22.73 -7.26
CA SER A 167 25.07 24.14 -7.56
C SER A 167 24.22 25.08 -6.71
N ASP A 168 24.48 26.40 -6.82
CA ASP A 168 23.77 27.43 -6.06
C ASP A 168 22.25 27.56 -6.37
N ILE A 169 21.73 26.73 -7.25
CA ILE A 169 20.31 26.69 -7.59
C ILE A 169 19.58 25.83 -6.56
N GLY A 170 18.52 26.34 -5.98
CA GLY A 170 17.66 25.57 -5.08
C GLY A 170 17.06 24.35 -5.78
N CYS A 171 17.40 23.15 -5.29
CA CYS A 171 16.88 21.88 -5.77
C CYS A 171 16.63 20.93 -4.60
N TRP A 172 16.09 19.76 -4.91
CA TRP A 172 15.91 18.69 -3.94
C TRP A 172 16.89 17.56 -4.28
N LEU A 173 17.56 17.03 -3.26
CA LEU A 173 18.49 15.92 -3.39
C LEU A 173 17.82 14.63 -2.94
N ALA A 174 17.84 13.60 -3.79
CA ALA A 174 17.37 12.26 -3.43
C ALA A 174 18.25 11.66 -2.32
N ILE A 175 17.65 10.91 -1.41
CA ILE A 175 18.31 10.17 -0.33
C ILE A 175 18.52 8.71 -0.74
#